data_f6ba9050e651fb25abba4eed66c46f46
#
_entry.id   f6ba9050e651fb25abba4eed66c46f46
#
_cell.length_a   1.000
_cell.length_b   1.000
_cell.length_c   1.000
_cell.angle_alpha   90.00
_cell.angle_beta   90.00
_cell.angle_gamma   90.00
#
_symmetry.space_group_name_H-M   'P 1'
#
loop_
_entity.id
_entity.type
_entity.pdbx_description
1 polymer ?
#
loop_
_entity_poly.entity_id
_entity_poly.type
_entity_poly.pdbx_seq_one_letter_code
_entity_poly.pdbx_strand_id
1 'polypeptide(L)'
;EALLNKICKIILYDDIHTTSAWKILERFPQIPIEHVLIERIKENKSLVDIRLTTGTCREYYQNNVDSFILVSSDSDYWGLISAMPEVRFFVMVESEKCSPTIKNALINAGISYCYIDDFCTGNSNDIKVAAVLREVRQKLDQAFHLNVRDILDEACRATRADMTTAEKNQFYDKYIKTMHVDISPNGEATIVLGK
;
A
#
# COMPACT_ATOMS: atom_id res chain seq x y z
N GLU A 1 -12.93 -6.49 8.28
CA GLU A 1 -13.68 -5.91 7.12
C GLU A 1 -14.60 -4.76 7.52
N ALA A 2 -15.40 -4.85 8.61
CA ALA A 2 -16.38 -3.81 8.99
C ALA A 2 -15.73 -2.46 9.37
N LEU A 3 -14.50 -2.43 9.87
CA LEU A 3 -13.78 -1.20 10.24
C LEU A 3 -13.16 -0.53 9.00
N LEU A 4 -12.59 -1.32 8.08
CA LEU A 4 -11.94 -0.83 6.86
C LEU A 4 -12.90 -0.05 5.95
N ASN A 5 -14.18 -0.44 5.91
CA ASN A 5 -15.18 0.26 5.09
C ASN A 5 -15.56 1.66 5.62
N LYS A 6 -15.07 2.04 6.81
CA LYS A 6 -15.32 3.35 7.43
C LYS A 6 -14.11 4.27 7.43
N ILE A 7 -12.93 3.76 7.09
CA ILE A 7 -11.72 4.60 7.01
C ILE A 7 -11.76 5.36 5.70
N CYS A 8 -11.81 6.69 5.78
CA CYS A 8 -11.86 7.55 4.60
C CYS A 8 -10.48 7.98 4.09
N LYS A 9 -9.47 8.04 4.98
CA LYS A 9 -8.11 8.47 4.64
C LYS A 9 -7.10 7.92 5.65
N ILE A 10 -5.89 7.68 5.20
CA ILE A 10 -4.73 7.38 6.04
C ILE A 10 -3.72 8.51 5.87
N ILE A 11 -3.22 9.07 6.96
CA ILE A 11 -2.17 10.08 6.95
C ILE A 11 -0.95 9.51 7.65
N LEU A 12 0.17 9.42 6.93
CA LEU A 12 1.46 8.97 7.44
C LEU A 12 2.32 10.20 7.73
N TYR A 13 2.73 10.37 8.96
CA TYR A 13 3.67 11.41 9.38
C TYR A 13 5.05 10.77 9.55
N ASP A 14 6.00 11.16 8.74
CA ASP A 14 7.31 10.53 8.70
C ASP A 14 8.44 11.56 8.64
N ASP A 15 9.55 11.22 9.28
CA ASP A 15 10.78 12.00 9.21
C ASP A 15 11.49 11.72 7.88
N ILE A 16 11.93 12.75 7.19
CA ILE A 16 12.60 12.64 5.90
C ILE A 16 13.84 11.71 5.92
N HIS A 17 14.44 11.52 7.09
CA HIS A 17 15.61 10.64 7.26
C HIS A 17 15.25 9.16 7.45
N THR A 18 13.97 8.81 7.66
CA THR A 18 13.51 7.43 7.95
C THR A 18 12.57 6.85 6.91
N THR A 19 12.38 7.51 5.79
CA THR A 19 11.27 7.37 4.81
C THR A 19 11.12 6.03 4.11
N SER A 20 12.02 5.08 4.24
CA SER A 20 12.05 3.95 3.29
C SER A 20 10.97 2.88 3.48
N ALA A 21 10.49 2.70 4.72
CA ALA A 21 9.57 1.59 5.04
C ALA A 21 8.12 1.86 4.61
N TRP A 22 7.65 3.10 4.73
CA TRP A 22 6.25 3.45 4.52
C TRP A 22 5.82 3.53 3.05
N LYS A 23 6.73 3.87 2.13
CA LYS A 23 6.46 3.90 0.68
C LYS A 23 5.95 2.56 0.13
N ILE A 24 6.32 1.46 0.78
CA ILE A 24 5.83 0.13 0.40
C ILE A 24 4.35 0.01 0.74
N LEU A 25 3.91 0.57 1.86
CA LEU A 25 2.52 0.48 2.33
C LEU A 25 1.55 1.34 1.51
N GLU A 26 2.01 2.43 0.89
CA GLU A 26 1.18 3.30 0.03
C GLU A 26 0.51 2.55 -1.13
N ARG A 27 1.05 1.40 -1.51
CA ARG A 27 0.58 0.60 -2.66
C ARG A 27 -0.48 -0.46 -2.31
N PHE A 28 -0.72 -0.72 -1.03
CA PHE A 28 -1.62 -1.81 -0.62
C PHE A 28 -3.07 -1.40 -0.36
N PRO A 29 -3.36 -0.28 0.30
CA PRO A 29 -4.73 0.07 0.61
C PRO A 29 -5.46 0.62 -0.61
N GLN A 30 -6.75 0.30 -0.70
CA GLN A 30 -7.68 0.97 -1.62
C GLN A 30 -8.14 2.34 -1.08
N ILE A 31 -7.61 2.75 0.08
CA ILE A 31 -7.95 3.97 0.80
C ILE A 31 -6.90 5.03 0.44
N PRO A 32 -7.30 6.29 0.22
CA PRO A 32 -6.35 7.37 -0.04
C PRO A 32 -5.32 7.50 1.09
N ILE A 33 -4.04 7.55 0.73
CA ILE A 33 -2.93 7.79 1.65
C ILE A 33 -2.33 9.16 1.36
N GLU A 34 -2.20 9.97 2.41
CA GLU A 34 -1.42 11.19 2.41
C GLU A 34 -0.11 10.93 3.18
N HIS A 35 1.04 11.09 2.54
CA HIS A 35 2.34 10.96 3.18
C HIS A 35 2.94 12.34 3.44
N VAL A 36 2.99 12.74 4.70
CA VAL A 36 3.52 14.01 5.17
C VAL A 36 4.96 13.81 5.60
N LEU A 37 5.89 14.21 4.73
CA LEU A 37 7.33 14.19 5.02
C LEU A 37 7.72 15.43 5.80
N ILE A 38 8.45 15.25 6.89
CA ILE A 38 8.78 16.29 7.85
C ILE A 38 10.29 16.49 7.88
N GLU A 39 10.72 17.70 7.54
CA GLU A 39 12.12 18.11 7.65
C GLU A 39 12.48 18.48 9.08
N ARG A 40 13.67 18.10 9.51
CA ARG A 40 14.23 18.52 10.80
C ARG A 40 14.89 19.89 10.66
N ILE A 41 14.55 20.82 11.55
CA ILE A 41 15.26 22.10 11.67
C ILE A 41 16.58 21.89 12.44
N LYS A 42 16.62 20.91 13.35
CA LYS A 42 17.82 20.51 14.12
C LYS A 42 17.94 18.99 14.07
N GLU A 43 19.16 18.48 13.92
CA GLU A 43 19.43 17.04 13.75
C GLU A 43 18.80 16.14 14.84
N ASN A 44 18.74 16.62 16.07
CA ASN A 44 18.27 15.84 17.22
C ASN A 44 16.80 16.11 17.63
N LYS A 45 16.02 16.83 16.82
CA LYS A 45 14.64 17.17 17.15
C LYS A 45 13.71 16.85 16.01
N SER A 46 12.95 15.75 16.15
CA SER A 46 11.83 15.45 15.27
C SER A 46 10.68 16.44 15.52
N LEU A 47 9.97 16.79 14.45
CA LEU A 47 8.76 17.60 14.50
C LEU A 47 7.51 16.74 14.16
N VAL A 48 7.65 15.43 14.09
CA VAL A 48 6.56 14.48 13.73
C VAL A 48 5.37 14.68 14.66
N ASP A 49 5.61 14.74 15.97
CA ASP A 49 4.54 14.85 16.98
C ASP A 49 3.74 16.14 16.83
N ILE A 50 4.44 17.26 16.60
CA ILE A 50 3.81 18.55 16.38
C ILE A 50 2.99 18.53 15.09
N ARG A 51 3.51 17.93 14.03
CA ARG A 51 2.83 17.85 12.73
C ARG A 51 1.63 16.92 12.78
N LEU A 52 1.73 15.78 13.46
CA LEU A 52 0.60 14.87 13.67
C LEU A 52 -0.49 15.57 14.50
N THR A 53 -0.13 16.20 15.62
CA THR A 53 -1.08 16.92 16.48
C THR A 53 -1.79 18.03 15.70
N THR A 54 -1.05 18.89 15.02
CA THR A 54 -1.65 19.98 14.23
C THR A 54 -2.45 19.47 13.04
N GLY A 55 -2.01 18.37 12.43
CA GLY A 55 -2.74 17.69 11.35
C GLY A 55 -4.08 17.12 11.82
N THR A 56 -4.11 16.46 12.98
CA THR A 56 -5.35 15.96 13.59
C THR A 56 -6.33 17.10 13.87
N CYS A 57 -5.87 18.21 14.46
CA CYS A 57 -6.69 19.39 14.66
C CYS A 57 -7.23 19.95 13.34
N ARG A 58 -6.40 20.02 12.29
CA ARG A 58 -6.84 20.46 10.96
C ARG A 58 -7.93 19.56 10.39
N GLU A 59 -7.77 18.25 10.45
CA GLU A 59 -8.78 17.31 9.95
C GLU A 59 -10.10 17.46 10.71
N TYR A 60 -10.06 17.66 12.02
CA TYR A 60 -11.25 17.88 12.83
C TYR A 60 -11.96 19.19 12.48
N TYR A 61 -11.25 20.34 12.55
CA TYR A 61 -11.88 21.65 12.41
C TYR A 61 -12.16 22.07 10.96
N GLN A 62 -11.37 21.61 9.99
CA GLN A 62 -11.53 22.03 8.60
C GLN A 62 -12.22 20.97 7.73
N ASN A 63 -12.00 19.70 8.02
CA ASN A 63 -12.50 18.60 7.19
C ASN A 63 -13.65 17.82 7.86
N ASN A 64 -14.10 18.25 9.05
CA ASN A 64 -15.18 17.65 9.81
C ASN A 64 -14.98 16.15 10.11
N VAL A 65 -13.74 15.73 10.32
CA VAL A 65 -13.42 14.36 10.74
C VAL A 65 -13.59 14.27 12.26
N ASP A 66 -14.53 13.47 12.74
CA ASP A 66 -14.87 13.35 14.15
C ASP A 66 -14.31 12.09 14.85
N SER A 67 -13.65 11.23 14.09
CA SER A 67 -13.17 9.94 14.57
C SER A 67 -11.78 9.65 14.02
N PHE A 68 -10.85 9.32 14.90
CA PHE A 68 -9.46 9.07 14.54
C PHE A 68 -8.96 7.74 15.08
N ILE A 69 -8.22 7.02 14.25
CA ILE A 69 -7.41 5.89 14.65
C ILE A 69 -5.97 6.39 14.77
N LEU A 70 -5.49 6.55 15.99
CA LEU A 70 -4.11 6.96 16.26
C LEU A 70 -3.24 5.71 16.41
N VAL A 71 -2.25 5.58 15.54
CA VAL A 71 -1.31 4.46 15.56
C VAL A 71 0.02 4.95 16.09
N SER A 72 0.22 4.87 17.40
CA SER A 72 1.45 5.27 18.07
C SER A 72 1.51 4.73 19.50
N SER A 73 2.71 4.35 19.95
CA SER A 73 2.97 3.94 21.34
C SER A 73 3.56 5.09 22.18
N ASP A 74 3.73 6.28 21.59
CA ASP A 74 4.29 7.43 22.27
C ASP A 74 3.28 8.07 23.24
N SER A 75 3.69 8.22 24.49
CA SER A 75 2.87 8.82 25.54
C SER A 75 2.58 10.31 25.35
N ASP A 76 3.38 11.01 24.54
CA ASP A 76 3.24 12.45 24.32
C ASP A 76 1.94 12.79 23.60
N TYR A 77 1.37 11.84 22.84
CA TYR A 77 0.04 12.00 22.21
C TYR A 77 -1.13 12.00 23.21
N TRP A 78 -0.89 11.66 24.48
CA TRP A 78 -1.92 11.84 25.52
C TRP A 78 -2.37 13.31 25.61
N GLY A 79 -1.44 14.26 25.39
CA GLY A 79 -1.77 15.68 25.34
C GLY A 79 -2.80 16.02 24.27
N LEU A 80 -2.67 15.46 23.07
CA LEU A 80 -3.65 15.62 21.98
C LEU A 80 -5.01 15.01 22.36
N ILE A 81 -5.00 13.76 22.82
CA ILE A 81 -6.24 13.02 23.14
C ILE A 81 -7.02 13.72 24.24
N SER A 82 -6.35 14.13 25.33
CA SER A 82 -6.99 14.78 26.47
C SER A 82 -7.46 16.20 26.19
N ALA A 83 -6.86 16.88 25.21
CA ALA A 83 -7.25 18.22 24.81
C ALA A 83 -8.48 18.27 23.88
N MET A 84 -8.90 17.12 23.32
CA MET A 84 -10.02 17.02 22.36
C MET A 84 -11.07 15.99 22.84
N PRO A 85 -11.75 16.22 23.96
CA PRO A 85 -12.67 15.25 24.56
C PRO A 85 -13.92 14.99 23.70
N GLU A 86 -14.25 15.88 22.78
CA GLU A 86 -15.34 15.74 21.81
C GLU A 86 -15.01 14.82 20.63
N VAL A 87 -13.73 14.49 20.44
CA VAL A 87 -13.25 13.66 19.34
C VAL A 87 -13.20 12.19 19.76
N ARG A 88 -13.65 11.32 18.90
CA ARG A 88 -13.58 9.87 19.12
C ARG A 88 -12.22 9.34 18.70
N PHE A 89 -11.42 8.97 19.68
CA PHE A 89 -10.13 8.31 19.45
C PHE A 89 -10.25 6.80 19.63
N PHE A 90 -9.60 6.06 18.75
CA PHE A 90 -9.21 4.67 18.91
C PHE A 90 -7.70 4.60 18.78
N VAL A 91 -7.01 3.99 19.77
CA VAL A 91 -5.55 4.00 19.80
C VAL A 91 -4.99 2.61 19.53
N MET A 92 -4.04 2.52 18.60
CA MET A 92 -3.33 1.29 18.31
C MET A 92 -1.87 1.43 18.77
N VAL A 93 -1.42 0.54 19.64
CA VAL A 93 -0.11 0.61 20.29
C VAL A 93 0.67 -0.70 20.10
N GLU A 94 2.00 -0.63 20.15
CA GLU A 94 2.84 -1.81 20.27
C GLU A 94 2.85 -2.29 21.73
N SER A 95 2.65 -3.59 21.97
CA SER A 95 2.50 -4.15 23.32
C SER A 95 3.70 -3.89 24.21
N GLU A 96 4.92 -4.02 23.66
CA GLU A 96 6.18 -3.84 24.40
C GLU A 96 6.56 -2.36 24.63
N LYS A 97 6.10 -1.45 23.76
CA LYS A 97 6.44 -0.02 23.84
C LYS A 97 5.42 0.81 24.61
N CYS A 98 4.22 0.28 24.78
CA CYS A 98 3.16 1.01 25.48
C CYS A 98 3.33 0.94 26.99
N SER A 99 3.61 2.07 27.62
CA SER A 99 3.80 2.15 29.09
C SER A 99 2.49 1.86 29.85
N PRO A 100 2.57 1.26 31.05
CA PRO A 100 1.38 1.07 31.91
C PRO A 100 0.64 2.38 32.22
N THR A 101 1.36 3.49 32.28
CA THR A 101 0.79 4.82 32.56
C THR A 101 -0.18 5.25 31.48
N ILE A 102 0.21 5.13 30.20
CA ILE A 102 -0.68 5.50 29.10
C ILE A 102 -1.86 4.54 28.98
N LYS A 103 -1.65 3.23 29.20
CA LYS A 103 -2.76 2.25 29.21
C LYS A 103 -3.82 2.61 30.24
N ASN A 104 -3.39 2.93 31.47
CA ASN A 104 -4.31 3.34 32.54
C ASN A 104 -5.01 4.66 32.21
N ALA A 105 -4.32 5.61 31.60
CA ALA A 105 -4.93 6.87 31.18
C ALA A 105 -6.02 6.67 30.13
N LEU A 106 -5.78 5.82 29.11
CA LEU A 106 -6.77 5.47 28.09
C LEU A 106 -7.99 4.78 28.71
N ILE A 107 -7.79 3.79 29.59
CA ILE A 107 -8.86 3.06 30.27
C ILE A 107 -9.71 4.03 31.12
N ASN A 108 -9.07 4.88 31.92
CA ASN A 108 -9.75 5.82 32.81
C ASN A 108 -10.56 6.87 32.02
N ALA A 109 -10.11 7.23 30.82
CA ALA A 109 -10.82 8.13 29.93
C ALA A 109 -11.89 7.43 29.05
N GLY A 110 -12.06 6.10 29.18
CA GLY A 110 -13.01 5.33 28.36
C GLY A 110 -12.61 5.22 26.88
N ILE A 111 -11.33 5.41 26.56
CA ILE A 111 -10.84 5.36 25.19
C ILE A 111 -10.46 3.93 24.84
N SER A 112 -11.04 3.41 23.77
CA SER A 112 -10.73 2.07 23.29
C SER A 112 -9.33 2.02 22.68
N TYR A 113 -8.58 0.97 23.01
CA TYR A 113 -7.27 0.71 22.40
C TYR A 113 -7.08 -0.78 22.08
N CYS A 114 -6.13 -1.08 21.19
CA CYS A 114 -5.71 -2.45 20.91
C CYS A 114 -4.21 -2.50 20.64
N TYR A 115 -3.67 -3.71 20.64
CA TYR A 115 -2.27 -3.94 20.25
C TYR A 115 -2.17 -4.16 18.74
N ILE A 116 -1.24 -3.45 18.09
CA ILE A 116 -0.92 -3.67 16.67
C ILE A 116 -0.43 -5.11 16.47
N ASP A 117 0.33 -5.63 17.44
CA ASP A 117 0.92 -6.96 17.41
C ASP A 117 -0.14 -8.07 17.25
N ASP A 118 -1.36 -7.85 17.73
CA ASP A 118 -2.47 -8.80 17.60
C ASP A 118 -2.97 -8.94 16.14
N PHE A 119 -2.67 -7.95 15.29
CA PHE A 119 -3.08 -7.92 13.88
C PHE A 119 -1.93 -8.18 12.93
N CYS A 120 -0.69 -7.94 13.36
CA CYS A 120 0.52 -8.14 12.57
C CYS A 120 1.05 -9.55 12.77
N THR A 121 0.34 -10.56 12.26
CA THR A 121 0.81 -11.95 12.27
C THR A 121 1.81 -12.26 11.16
N GLY A 122 2.09 -11.29 10.27
CA GLY A 122 2.98 -11.44 9.13
C GLY A 122 4.42 -11.07 9.45
N ASN A 123 5.36 -11.90 9.03
CA ASN A 123 6.77 -11.58 8.97
C ASN A 123 6.95 -10.34 8.04
N SER A 124 7.72 -9.33 8.47
CA SER A 124 8.00 -8.15 7.64
C SER A 124 8.58 -8.49 6.26
N ASN A 125 9.24 -9.65 6.14
CA ASN A 125 9.73 -10.18 4.87
C ASN A 125 8.58 -10.57 3.94
N ASP A 126 7.48 -11.12 4.44
CA ASP A 126 6.33 -11.54 3.61
C ASP A 126 5.65 -10.31 3.00
N ILE A 127 5.57 -9.21 3.74
CA ILE A 127 5.04 -7.93 3.23
C ILE A 127 5.95 -7.37 2.12
N LYS A 128 7.26 -7.41 2.32
CA LYS A 128 8.23 -6.97 1.30
C LYS A 128 8.15 -7.83 0.04
N VAL A 129 8.09 -9.15 0.20
CA VAL A 129 7.96 -10.10 -0.92
C VAL A 129 6.65 -9.84 -1.66
N ALA A 130 5.53 -9.71 -0.96
CA ALA A 130 4.24 -9.41 -1.57
C ALA A 130 4.24 -8.09 -2.34
N ALA A 131 4.87 -7.04 -1.79
CA ALA A 131 5.01 -5.74 -2.46
C ALA A 131 5.81 -5.83 -3.75
N VAL A 132 6.97 -6.50 -3.69
CA VAL A 132 7.84 -6.69 -4.87
C VAL A 132 7.12 -7.52 -5.94
N LEU A 133 6.47 -8.62 -5.56
CA LEU A 133 5.72 -9.45 -6.50
C LEU A 133 4.59 -8.68 -7.18
N ARG A 134 3.87 -7.83 -6.45
CA ARG A 134 2.81 -6.99 -7.02
C ARG A 134 3.37 -6.00 -8.05
N GLU A 135 4.49 -5.34 -7.75
CA GLU A 135 5.13 -4.41 -8.66
C GLU A 135 5.68 -5.10 -9.90
N VAL A 136 6.33 -6.25 -9.72
CA VAL A 136 6.82 -7.08 -10.83
C VAL A 136 5.66 -7.47 -11.73
N ARG A 137 4.55 -7.95 -11.15
CA ARG A 137 3.35 -8.32 -11.91
C ARG A 137 2.82 -7.13 -12.70
N GLN A 138 2.68 -5.96 -12.08
CA GLN A 138 2.18 -4.77 -12.76
C GLN A 138 3.09 -4.34 -13.93
N LYS A 139 4.41 -4.43 -13.76
CA LYS A 139 5.36 -4.13 -14.84
C LYS A 139 5.31 -5.15 -15.97
N LEU A 140 5.15 -6.43 -15.65
CA LEU A 140 4.98 -7.48 -16.63
C LEU A 140 3.66 -7.31 -17.40
N ASP A 141 2.56 -7.03 -16.71
CA ASP A 141 1.25 -6.76 -17.33
C ASP A 141 1.33 -5.56 -18.30
N GLN A 142 2.05 -4.50 -17.94
CA GLN A 142 2.29 -3.35 -18.81
C GLN A 142 3.17 -3.69 -20.02
N ALA A 143 4.20 -4.51 -19.83
CA ALA A 143 5.14 -4.90 -20.89
C ALA A 143 4.53 -5.91 -21.87
N PHE A 144 3.65 -6.79 -21.38
CA PHE A 144 3.04 -7.87 -22.16
C PHE A 144 1.57 -7.62 -22.55
N HIS A 145 1.11 -6.37 -22.50
CA HIS A 145 -0.24 -6.03 -22.98
C HIS A 145 -0.28 -6.04 -24.52
N LEU A 146 -0.20 -7.23 -25.11
CA LEU A 146 -0.19 -7.47 -26.53
C LEU A 146 -1.54 -8.03 -26.97
N ASN A 147 -2.18 -7.39 -27.95
CA ASN A 147 -3.30 -8.02 -28.64
C ASN A 147 -2.75 -8.99 -29.71
N VAL A 148 -2.65 -10.24 -29.34
CA VAL A 148 -2.03 -11.26 -30.20
C VAL A 148 -2.82 -11.52 -31.48
N ARG A 149 -4.14 -11.21 -31.50
CA ARG A 149 -4.94 -11.30 -32.73
C ARG A 149 -4.58 -10.21 -33.71
N ASP A 150 -4.34 -9.00 -33.24
CA ASP A 150 -3.91 -7.88 -34.10
C ASP A 150 -2.51 -8.17 -34.70
N ILE A 151 -1.61 -8.75 -33.88
CA ILE A 151 -0.28 -9.18 -34.33
C ILE A 151 -0.39 -10.25 -35.45
N LEU A 152 -1.30 -11.22 -35.31
CA LEU A 152 -1.53 -12.23 -36.33
C LEU A 152 -2.06 -11.59 -37.60
N ASP A 153 -2.97 -10.65 -37.53
CA ASP A 153 -3.50 -9.94 -38.68
C ASP A 153 -2.44 -9.07 -39.37
N GLU A 154 -1.55 -8.45 -38.62
CA GLU A 154 -0.38 -7.75 -39.16
C GLU A 154 0.61 -8.69 -39.82
N ALA A 155 0.90 -9.83 -39.21
CA ALA A 155 1.77 -10.84 -39.80
C ALA A 155 1.21 -11.38 -41.12
N CYS A 156 -0.09 -11.66 -41.18
CA CYS A 156 -0.76 -12.05 -42.44
C CYS A 156 -0.62 -10.98 -43.52
N ARG A 157 -0.80 -9.69 -43.16
CA ARG A 157 -0.63 -8.58 -44.12
C ARG A 157 0.81 -8.45 -44.58
N ALA A 158 1.79 -8.54 -43.71
CA ALA A 158 3.21 -8.41 -44.00
C ALA A 158 3.72 -9.54 -44.88
N THR A 159 3.25 -10.74 -44.69
CA THR A 159 3.63 -11.93 -45.50
C THR A 159 2.76 -12.11 -46.74
N ARG A 160 1.73 -11.29 -46.93
CA ARG A 160 0.71 -11.44 -47.98
C ARG A 160 0.04 -12.82 -47.97
N ALA A 161 -0.06 -13.42 -46.77
CA ALA A 161 -0.77 -14.68 -46.57
C ALA A 161 -2.27 -14.39 -46.46
N ASP A 162 -3.05 -14.85 -47.42
CA ASP A 162 -4.50 -14.75 -47.37
C ASP A 162 -5.04 -15.95 -46.59
N MET A 163 -5.42 -15.69 -45.33
CA MET A 163 -5.97 -16.69 -44.42
C MET A 163 -7.43 -16.36 -44.11
N THR A 164 -8.28 -17.34 -44.27
CA THR A 164 -9.68 -17.25 -43.84
C THR A 164 -9.77 -17.16 -42.31
N THR A 165 -10.91 -16.72 -41.80
CA THR A 165 -11.15 -16.67 -40.35
C THR A 165 -10.97 -18.04 -39.68
N ALA A 166 -11.37 -19.12 -40.35
CA ALA A 166 -11.19 -20.47 -39.83
C ALA A 166 -9.72 -20.87 -39.70
N GLU A 167 -8.92 -20.56 -40.72
CA GLU A 167 -7.47 -20.83 -40.72
C GLU A 167 -6.75 -19.98 -39.66
N LYS A 168 -7.11 -18.70 -39.48
CA LYS A 168 -6.57 -17.86 -38.42
C LYS A 168 -6.88 -18.42 -37.02
N ASN A 169 -8.10 -18.89 -36.80
CA ASN A 169 -8.47 -19.51 -35.51
C ASN A 169 -7.68 -20.82 -35.29
N GLN A 170 -7.50 -21.63 -36.30
CA GLN A 170 -6.73 -22.85 -36.21
C GLN A 170 -5.24 -22.58 -35.97
N PHE A 171 -4.68 -21.56 -36.57
CA PHE A 171 -3.33 -21.08 -36.33
C PHE A 171 -3.19 -20.57 -34.88
N TYR A 172 -4.16 -19.77 -34.44
CA TYR A 172 -4.20 -19.26 -33.07
C TYR A 172 -4.20 -20.39 -32.03
N ASP A 173 -5.11 -21.34 -32.17
CA ASP A 173 -5.22 -22.47 -31.23
C ASP A 173 -3.97 -23.35 -31.19
N LYS A 174 -3.32 -23.54 -32.35
CA LYS A 174 -2.15 -24.41 -32.46
C LYS A 174 -0.85 -23.76 -31.97
N TYR A 175 -0.60 -22.51 -32.33
CA TYR A 175 0.71 -21.89 -32.15
C TYR A 175 0.71 -20.75 -31.12
N ILE A 176 -0.38 -19.99 -31.05
CA ILE A 176 -0.44 -18.80 -30.20
C ILE A 176 -0.91 -19.11 -28.78
N LYS A 177 -1.94 -19.94 -28.67
CA LYS A 177 -2.53 -20.32 -27.38
C LYS A 177 -1.56 -21.10 -26.48
N THR A 178 -0.58 -21.76 -27.09
CA THR A 178 0.49 -22.50 -26.41
C THR A 178 1.76 -21.68 -26.21
N MET A 179 1.71 -20.39 -26.51
CA MET A 179 2.79 -19.44 -26.27
C MET A 179 3.14 -19.35 -24.78
N HIS A 180 4.41 -19.30 -24.47
CA HIS A 180 4.90 -19.10 -23.10
C HIS A 180 6.11 -18.15 -23.10
N VAL A 181 6.43 -17.63 -21.93
CA VAL A 181 7.62 -16.79 -21.73
C VAL A 181 8.72 -17.69 -21.15
N ASP A 182 9.85 -17.69 -21.80
CA ASP A 182 11.07 -18.33 -21.32
C ASP A 182 12.01 -17.27 -20.75
N ILE A 183 12.62 -17.57 -19.58
CA ILE A 183 13.51 -16.64 -18.90
C ILE A 183 14.90 -17.26 -18.86
N SER A 184 15.86 -16.59 -19.50
CA SER A 184 17.27 -16.99 -19.52
C SER A 184 17.94 -16.78 -18.14
N PRO A 185 19.07 -17.42 -17.86
CA PRO A 185 19.81 -17.25 -16.59
C PRO A 185 20.27 -15.81 -16.30
N ASN A 186 20.41 -14.99 -17.34
CA ASN A 186 20.74 -13.57 -17.19
C ASN A 186 19.52 -12.66 -17.02
N GLY A 187 18.31 -13.24 -16.93
CA GLY A 187 17.07 -12.50 -16.67
C GLY A 187 16.38 -11.94 -17.92
N GLU A 188 16.84 -12.30 -19.12
CA GLU A 188 16.15 -11.89 -20.37
C GLU A 188 14.91 -12.76 -20.60
N ALA A 189 13.79 -12.11 -20.86
CA ALA A 189 12.52 -12.77 -21.19
C ALA A 189 12.34 -12.86 -22.71
N THR A 190 12.05 -14.06 -23.19
CA THR A 190 11.77 -14.32 -24.61
C THR A 190 10.43 -15.01 -24.76
N ILE A 191 9.64 -14.55 -25.74
CA ILE A 191 8.35 -15.20 -26.07
C ILE A 191 8.64 -16.36 -27.00
N VAL A 192 8.20 -17.55 -26.60
CA VAL A 192 8.32 -18.78 -27.41
C VAL A 192 6.93 -19.19 -27.87
N LEU A 193 6.77 -19.31 -29.20
CA LEU A 193 5.55 -19.83 -29.79
C LEU A 193 5.48 -21.35 -29.64
N GLY A 194 4.28 -21.89 -29.50
CA GLY A 194 4.06 -23.33 -29.50
C GLY A 194 4.45 -23.98 -30.82
N LYS A 195 4.92 -25.23 -30.75
CA LYS A 195 5.23 -26.05 -31.93
C LYS A 195 4.01 -26.87 -32.37
#